data_5758c9dd5d2607b7c855819166498e2b
#
_entry.id   5758c9dd5d2607b7c855819166498e2b
#
_cell.length_a   1.000
_cell.length_b   1.000
_cell.length_c   1.000
_cell.angle_alpha   90.00
_cell.angle_beta   90.00
_cell.angle_gamma   90.00
#
_symmetry.space_group_name_H-M   'P 1'
#
loop_
_entity.id
_entity.type
_entity.pdbx_description
1 polymer ?
#
loop_
_entity_poly.entity_id
_entity_poly.type
_entity_poly.pdbx_seq_one_letter_code
_entity_poly.pdbx_strand_id
1 'polypeptide(L)'
;MNPRKRLFAAKMTFLISLSILILIPVSQIISQEFFFNKSLHYTTEGMRYWYEEQGGFKSITGIPYAELDCKSCHIGSCDQCHDDKNDAAFSYSVATARKQDICLTCHTREATTINFGKQLNMLAVHFANGMVCTDCHKKEDSHGDGNPYISMRDITNPRPACSDCHEADSTLRAHKVHKGKLDCNPCHVKYTTTCMNCHFDQFLATGSRNGNSIALPANVFLINYNGKVTTGNLQTLVYKGEKFVAYAPYYTHSIQAPARQCNECHGTEEAKQLRKGEKIRPMDHQGGKFIPKKVAIPIVADQLDWQFLDKAGDGWMALKNDKPVHVQNVCYGEPLTKRQINRLALPFRR
;
A
#
# COMPACT_ATOMS: atom_id res chain seq x y z
N MET A 1 -1.14 -52.50 -46.56
CA MET A 1 -0.55 -51.18 -46.26
C MET A 1 0.92 -51.41 -45.88
N ASN A 2 1.85 -50.75 -46.58
CA ASN A 2 3.28 -51.06 -46.53
C ASN A 2 3.87 -50.68 -45.14
N PRO A 3 4.55 -51.58 -44.42
CA PRO A 3 5.10 -51.33 -43.07
C PRO A 3 6.04 -50.12 -43.02
N ARG A 4 6.73 -49.78 -44.11
CA ARG A 4 7.57 -48.59 -44.20
C ARG A 4 6.80 -47.26 -44.08
N LYS A 5 5.53 -47.20 -44.59
CA LYS A 5 4.66 -46.04 -44.47
C LYS A 5 4.15 -45.82 -43.01
N ARG A 6 3.93 -46.92 -42.25
CA ARG A 6 3.51 -46.81 -40.83
C ARG A 6 4.64 -46.30 -39.96
N LEU A 7 5.88 -46.71 -40.24
CA LEU A 7 7.03 -46.28 -39.46
C LEU A 7 7.35 -44.78 -39.68
N PHE A 8 7.14 -44.29 -40.91
CA PHE A 8 7.36 -42.90 -41.29
C PHE A 8 6.28 -41.96 -40.65
N ALA A 9 5.03 -42.39 -40.67
CA ALA A 9 3.93 -41.65 -40.04
C ALA A 9 4.11 -41.59 -38.50
N ALA A 10 4.50 -42.69 -37.85
CA ALA A 10 4.74 -42.72 -36.41
C ALA A 10 5.92 -41.82 -35.97
N LYS A 11 7.01 -41.81 -36.75
CA LYS A 11 8.14 -40.89 -36.49
C LYS A 11 7.80 -39.44 -36.69
N MET A 12 6.98 -39.11 -37.70
CA MET A 12 6.56 -37.75 -37.97
C MET A 12 5.60 -37.23 -36.87
N THR A 13 4.67 -38.07 -36.42
CA THR A 13 3.76 -37.74 -35.31
C THR A 13 4.53 -37.55 -34.00
N PHE A 14 5.55 -38.37 -33.73
CA PHE A 14 6.38 -38.22 -32.53
C PHE A 14 7.22 -36.94 -32.55
N LEU A 15 7.81 -36.60 -33.71
CA LEU A 15 8.56 -35.33 -33.87
C LEU A 15 7.69 -34.10 -33.74
N ILE A 16 6.46 -34.13 -34.29
CA ILE A 16 5.50 -33.03 -34.14
C ILE A 16 5.06 -32.88 -32.66
N SER A 17 4.78 -34.00 -31.98
CA SER A 17 4.41 -33.99 -30.57
C SER A 17 5.54 -33.47 -29.69
N LEU A 18 6.79 -33.86 -29.97
CA LEU A 18 7.96 -33.38 -29.23
C LEU A 18 8.22 -31.89 -29.46
N SER A 19 8.02 -31.42 -30.72
CA SER A 19 8.15 -29.98 -31.03
C SER A 19 7.09 -29.12 -30.33
N ILE A 20 5.85 -29.62 -30.23
CA ILE A 20 4.76 -28.93 -29.51
C ILE A 20 5.05 -28.90 -28.01
N LEU A 21 5.60 -29.96 -27.43
CA LEU A 21 5.94 -30.04 -26.00
C LEU A 21 7.07 -29.07 -25.61
N ILE A 22 7.99 -28.79 -26.53
CA ILE A 22 9.11 -27.85 -26.30
C ILE A 22 8.66 -26.40 -26.53
N LEU A 23 7.72 -26.15 -27.43
CA LEU A 23 7.25 -24.80 -27.76
C LEU A 23 6.33 -24.18 -26.69
N ILE A 24 5.56 -25.01 -25.97
CA ILE A 24 4.64 -24.53 -24.93
C ILE A 24 5.37 -23.79 -23.79
N PRO A 25 6.44 -24.34 -23.18
CA PRO A 25 7.12 -23.62 -22.10
C PRO A 25 7.85 -22.36 -22.57
N VAL A 26 8.40 -22.37 -23.78
CA VAL A 26 9.09 -21.19 -24.34
C VAL A 26 8.11 -20.05 -24.63
N SER A 27 6.94 -20.35 -25.18
CA SER A 27 5.92 -19.33 -25.44
C SER A 27 5.34 -18.74 -24.14
N GLN A 28 5.23 -19.54 -23.09
CA GLN A 28 4.80 -19.06 -21.77
C GLN A 28 5.86 -18.18 -21.11
N ILE A 29 7.13 -18.52 -21.23
CA ILE A 29 8.23 -17.70 -20.69
C ILE A 29 8.28 -16.36 -21.42
N ILE A 30 8.23 -16.35 -22.74
CA ILE A 30 8.23 -15.13 -23.56
C ILE A 30 7.00 -14.26 -23.25
N SER A 31 5.82 -14.84 -23.07
CA SER A 31 4.62 -14.08 -22.74
C SER A 31 4.66 -13.47 -21.34
N GLN A 32 5.25 -14.16 -20.36
CA GLN A 32 5.41 -13.64 -19.00
C GLN A 32 6.43 -12.50 -18.93
N GLU A 33 7.52 -12.59 -19.65
CA GLU A 33 8.48 -11.49 -19.76
C GLU A 33 7.85 -10.26 -20.43
N PHE A 34 7.02 -10.47 -21.44
CA PHE A 34 6.29 -9.39 -22.12
C PHE A 34 5.28 -8.70 -21.19
N PHE A 35 4.61 -9.43 -20.27
CA PHE A 35 3.68 -8.83 -19.31
C PHE A 35 4.42 -8.13 -18.17
N PHE A 36 5.54 -8.69 -17.72
CA PHE A 36 6.33 -8.13 -16.65
C PHE A 36 6.84 -6.71 -16.97
N ASN A 37 7.32 -6.45 -18.19
CA ASN A 37 7.80 -5.10 -18.56
C ASN A 37 6.70 -4.02 -18.63
N LYS A 38 5.42 -4.40 -18.49
CA LYS A 38 4.30 -3.47 -18.32
C LYS A 38 3.82 -3.38 -16.88
N SER A 39 4.31 -4.26 -16.00
CA SER A 39 3.91 -4.28 -14.60
C SER A 39 4.39 -3.02 -13.85
N LEU A 40 3.69 -2.66 -12.78
CA LEU A 40 4.13 -1.56 -11.91
C LEU A 40 5.46 -1.85 -11.20
N HIS A 41 5.81 -3.12 -11.00
CA HIS A 41 7.12 -3.50 -10.46
C HIS A 41 8.26 -3.15 -11.41
N TYR A 42 8.08 -3.30 -12.71
CA TYR A 42 9.09 -2.98 -13.70
C TYR A 42 9.09 -1.49 -14.06
N THR A 43 7.91 -0.92 -14.37
CA THR A 43 7.78 0.43 -14.92
C THR A 43 7.94 1.52 -13.89
N THR A 44 7.62 1.23 -12.60
CA THR A 44 7.64 2.20 -11.49
C THR A 44 6.65 3.34 -11.59
N GLU A 45 5.82 3.31 -12.61
CA GLU A 45 4.83 4.36 -12.88
C GLU A 45 3.96 4.69 -11.66
N GLY A 46 3.62 3.67 -10.84
CA GLY A 46 2.80 3.87 -9.65
C GLY A 46 3.37 4.84 -8.61
N MET A 47 4.69 5.05 -8.58
CA MET A 47 5.33 6.07 -7.74
C MET A 47 5.68 7.32 -8.53
N ARG A 48 6.23 7.15 -9.75
CA ARG A 48 6.64 8.26 -10.61
C ARG A 48 5.49 9.19 -10.89
N TYR A 49 4.33 8.67 -11.32
CA TYR A 49 3.15 9.45 -11.65
C TYR A 49 2.74 10.39 -10.52
N TRP A 50 2.54 9.84 -9.31
CA TRP A 50 2.09 10.64 -8.17
C TRP A 50 3.14 11.62 -7.64
N TYR A 51 4.41 11.31 -7.80
CA TYR A 51 5.50 12.21 -7.45
C TYR A 51 5.60 13.41 -8.40
N GLU A 52 5.42 13.17 -9.71
CA GLU A 52 5.59 14.17 -10.78
C GLU A 52 4.31 14.88 -11.19
N GLU A 53 3.13 14.33 -10.86
CA GLU A 53 1.84 14.93 -11.17
C GLU A 53 1.72 16.35 -10.59
N GLN A 54 0.82 17.16 -11.13
CA GLN A 54 0.54 18.50 -10.63
C GLN A 54 0.15 18.47 -9.15
N GLY A 55 0.90 19.19 -8.32
CA GLY A 55 0.78 19.14 -6.86
C GLY A 55 1.56 18.02 -6.20
N GLY A 56 2.24 17.18 -6.97
CA GLY A 56 3.14 16.15 -6.45
C GLY A 56 4.41 16.72 -5.80
N PHE A 57 5.12 15.89 -5.07
CA PHE A 57 6.26 16.34 -4.25
C PHE A 57 7.41 16.89 -5.09
N LYS A 58 7.49 16.56 -6.40
CA LYS A 58 8.41 17.20 -7.35
C LYS A 58 8.23 18.71 -7.43
N SER A 59 7.01 19.23 -7.23
CA SER A 59 6.77 20.69 -7.22
C SER A 59 7.54 21.43 -6.13
N ILE A 60 7.90 20.72 -5.06
CA ILE A 60 8.69 21.23 -3.92
C ILE A 60 10.17 20.95 -4.10
N THR A 61 10.53 19.75 -4.53
CA THR A 61 11.94 19.34 -4.64
C THR A 61 12.62 19.87 -5.90
N GLY A 62 11.87 20.03 -6.99
CA GLY A 62 12.40 20.32 -8.32
C GLY A 62 13.18 19.16 -8.97
N ILE A 63 13.32 18.01 -8.28
CA ILE A 63 14.14 16.89 -8.71
C ILE A 63 13.29 15.92 -9.54
N PRO A 64 13.68 15.53 -10.76
CA PRO A 64 12.98 14.49 -11.51
C PRO A 64 13.00 13.15 -10.78
N TYR A 65 11.94 12.36 -10.91
CA TYR A 65 11.85 11.03 -10.26
C TYR A 65 13.01 10.09 -10.66
N ALA A 66 13.43 10.17 -11.91
CA ALA A 66 14.53 9.35 -12.43
C ALA A 66 15.89 9.64 -11.78
N GLU A 67 16.05 10.79 -11.13
CA GLU A 67 17.26 11.18 -10.40
C GLU A 67 17.24 10.77 -8.93
N LEU A 68 16.10 10.21 -8.45
CA LEU A 68 15.94 9.77 -7.07
C LEU A 68 16.37 8.32 -6.91
N ASP A 69 17.00 8.00 -5.76
CA ASP A 69 17.29 6.62 -5.36
C ASP A 69 16.04 5.78 -5.04
N CYS A 70 14.84 6.37 -5.13
CA CYS A 70 13.58 5.65 -5.02
C CYS A 70 13.47 4.47 -6.01
N LYS A 71 14.17 4.57 -7.14
CA LYS A 71 14.30 3.50 -8.13
C LYS A 71 15.04 2.25 -7.64
N SER A 72 15.73 2.29 -6.50
CA SER A 72 16.45 1.12 -5.95
C SER A 72 15.53 -0.05 -5.56
N CYS A 73 14.24 0.22 -5.38
CA CYS A 73 13.22 -0.82 -5.16
C CYS A 73 12.61 -1.35 -6.46
N HIS A 74 13.11 -0.91 -7.62
CA HIS A 74 12.59 -1.33 -8.92
C HIS A 74 13.14 -2.66 -9.34
N ILE A 75 12.27 -3.48 -9.88
CA ILE A 75 12.63 -4.82 -10.32
C ILE A 75 12.96 -4.76 -11.82
N GLY A 76 14.25 -4.72 -12.11
CA GLY A 76 14.74 -4.69 -13.50
C GLY A 76 14.94 -6.06 -14.13
N SER A 77 14.92 -7.14 -13.30
CA SER A 77 15.23 -8.50 -13.76
C SER A 77 14.59 -9.55 -12.87
N CYS A 78 14.46 -10.76 -13.39
CA CYS A 78 13.79 -11.88 -12.70
C CYS A 78 14.59 -12.38 -11.48
N ASP A 79 15.90 -12.25 -11.49
CA ASP A 79 16.78 -12.73 -10.43
C ASP A 79 16.55 -12.01 -9.09
N GLN A 80 16.07 -10.77 -9.10
CA GLN A 80 15.77 -10.04 -7.86
C GLN A 80 14.75 -10.76 -6.98
N CYS A 81 13.86 -11.58 -7.57
CA CYS A 81 12.89 -12.38 -6.83
C CYS A 81 13.16 -13.89 -6.95
N HIS A 82 13.63 -14.36 -8.10
CA HIS A 82 13.68 -15.77 -8.43
C HIS A 82 15.06 -16.42 -8.25
N ASP A 83 16.10 -15.68 -7.86
CA ASP A 83 17.41 -16.25 -7.63
C ASP A 83 17.49 -16.99 -6.30
N ASP A 84 17.78 -18.29 -6.35
CA ASP A 84 17.94 -19.12 -5.15
C ASP A 84 19.36 -19.00 -4.56
N LYS A 85 20.10 -18.02 -4.76
CA LYS A 85 21.40 -17.60 -4.15
C LYS A 85 22.25 -18.69 -3.45
N ASN A 86 21.89 -19.96 -3.63
CA ASN A 86 22.61 -21.11 -3.07
C ASN A 86 23.81 -21.52 -3.94
N ASP A 87 23.83 -21.05 -5.19
CA ASP A 87 24.87 -21.35 -6.17
C ASP A 87 25.54 -20.07 -6.68
N ALA A 88 26.75 -20.18 -7.17
CA ALA A 88 27.49 -19.07 -7.76
C ALA A 88 26.90 -18.56 -9.09
N ALA A 89 25.99 -19.31 -9.68
CA ALA A 89 25.24 -18.97 -10.89
C ALA A 89 23.75 -18.75 -10.57
N PHE A 90 23.08 -17.92 -11.35
CA PHE A 90 21.62 -17.70 -11.24
C PHE A 90 20.87 -19.02 -11.34
N SER A 91 20.06 -19.32 -10.33
CA SER A 91 19.22 -20.51 -10.26
C SER A 91 17.76 -20.07 -10.06
N TYR A 92 16.94 -20.21 -11.12
CA TYR A 92 15.56 -19.81 -11.13
C TYR A 92 14.70 -20.67 -10.16
N SER A 93 14.08 -20.01 -9.20
CA SER A 93 13.23 -20.68 -8.19
C SER A 93 11.95 -19.91 -7.93
N VAL A 94 10.81 -20.52 -8.28
CA VAL A 94 9.49 -20.01 -7.89
C VAL A 94 9.30 -20.10 -6.38
N ALA A 95 9.85 -21.13 -5.74
CA ALA A 95 9.76 -21.30 -4.30
C ALA A 95 10.48 -20.15 -3.55
N THR A 96 11.59 -19.68 -4.07
CA THR A 96 12.31 -18.52 -3.52
C THR A 96 11.51 -17.24 -3.69
N ALA A 97 10.96 -16.98 -4.87
CA ALA A 97 10.13 -15.79 -5.11
C ALA A 97 8.87 -15.71 -4.23
N ARG A 98 8.39 -16.84 -3.73
CA ARG A 98 7.25 -16.93 -2.81
C ARG A 98 7.58 -16.67 -1.34
N LYS A 99 8.86 -16.62 -0.99
CA LYS A 99 9.27 -16.32 0.40
C LYS A 99 8.89 -14.89 0.77
N GLN A 100 8.30 -14.72 1.94
CA GLN A 100 7.82 -13.42 2.41
C GLN A 100 8.94 -12.38 2.55
N ASP A 101 10.14 -12.79 2.95
CA ASP A 101 11.31 -11.92 3.10
C ASP A 101 11.74 -11.29 1.78
N ILE A 102 11.59 -11.99 0.66
CA ILE A 102 11.88 -11.42 -0.68
C ILE A 102 10.99 -10.18 -0.93
N CYS A 103 9.70 -10.27 -0.67
CA CYS A 103 8.77 -9.14 -0.82
C CYS A 103 9.13 -7.99 0.13
N LEU A 104 9.46 -8.31 1.38
CA LEU A 104 9.69 -7.34 2.44
C LEU A 104 11.01 -6.56 2.31
N THR A 105 11.92 -6.96 1.44
CA THR A 105 13.14 -6.17 1.14
C THR A 105 12.78 -4.80 0.55
N CYS A 106 11.74 -4.72 -0.27
CA CYS A 106 11.25 -3.48 -0.89
C CYS A 106 9.96 -2.96 -0.23
N HIS A 107 9.05 -3.83 0.18
CA HIS A 107 7.81 -3.47 0.88
C HIS A 107 8.04 -3.18 2.37
N THR A 108 8.92 -2.22 2.65
CA THR A 108 9.40 -1.89 4.00
C THR A 108 8.30 -1.38 4.94
N ARG A 109 7.24 -0.76 4.41
CA ARG A 109 6.08 -0.36 5.22
C ARG A 109 5.32 -1.57 5.74
N GLU A 110 5.17 -2.61 4.92
CA GLU A 110 4.54 -3.86 5.32
C GLU A 110 5.41 -4.62 6.32
N ALA A 111 6.73 -4.66 6.10
CA ALA A 111 7.68 -5.20 7.07
C ALA A 111 7.53 -4.51 8.44
N THR A 112 7.43 -3.18 8.44
CA THR A 112 7.21 -2.38 9.65
C THR A 112 5.86 -2.68 10.29
N THR A 113 4.81 -2.82 9.51
CA THR A 113 3.46 -3.19 9.99
C THR A 113 3.47 -4.55 10.68
N ILE A 114 4.11 -5.55 10.08
CA ILE A 114 4.24 -6.90 10.66
C ILE A 114 5.05 -6.85 11.96
N ASN A 115 6.15 -6.10 11.98
CA ASN A 115 6.98 -5.95 13.16
C ASN A 115 6.23 -5.26 14.31
N PHE A 116 5.47 -4.21 14.04
CA PHE A 116 4.59 -3.61 15.05
C PHE A 116 3.54 -4.61 15.55
N GLY A 117 2.94 -5.39 14.64
CA GLY A 117 2.00 -6.44 15.01
C GLY A 117 2.60 -7.45 16.00
N LYS A 118 3.85 -7.87 15.77
CA LYS A 118 4.59 -8.77 16.70
C LYS A 118 4.88 -8.08 18.03
N GLN A 119 5.41 -6.86 18.02
CA GLN A 119 5.77 -6.11 19.23
C GLN A 119 4.57 -5.78 20.12
N LEU A 120 3.42 -5.49 19.50
CA LEU A 120 2.18 -5.13 20.19
C LEU A 120 1.29 -6.34 20.53
N ASN A 121 1.74 -7.55 20.22
CA ASN A 121 0.92 -8.76 20.30
C ASN A 121 -0.41 -8.64 19.53
N MET A 122 -0.33 -8.03 18.35
CA MET A 122 -1.46 -7.73 17.45
C MET A 122 -1.13 -8.12 16.00
N LEU A 123 -0.42 -9.25 15.84
CA LEU A 123 -0.13 -9.75 14.50
C LEU A 123 -1.45 -9.98 13.74
N ALA A 124 -1.47 -9.62 12.46
CA ALA A 124 -2.66 -9.81 11.61
C ALA A 124 -3.10 -11.27 11.61
N VAL A 125 -4.41 -11.48 11.67
CA VAL A 125 -4.99 -12.83 11.80
C VAL A 125 -4.52 -13.80 10.73
N HIS A 126 -4.34 -13.35 9.50
CA HIS A 126 -3.86 -14.18 8.40
C HIS A 126 -2.41 -14.64 8.62
N PHE A 127 -1.51 -13.73 8.98
CA PHE A 127 -0.12 -14.07 9.32
C PHE A 127 0.00 -14.93 10.59
N ALA A 128 -0.87 -14.68 11.57
CA ALA A 128 -0.91 -15.50 12.78
C ALA A 128 -1.34 -16.95 12.51
N ASN A 129 -2.06 -17.19 11.40
CA ASN A 129 -2.45 -18.51 10.92
C ASN A 129 -1.52 -19.06 9.81
N GLY A 130 -0.33 -18.49 9.66
CA GLY A 130 0.71 -18.99 8.77
C GLY A 130 0.58 -18.63 7.31
N MET A 131 -0.37 -17.76 6.93
CA MET A 131 -0.46 -17.26 5.56
C MET A 131 0.72 -16.33 5.24
N VAL A 132 1.15 -16.36 3.99
CA VAL A 132 2.22 -15.53 3.44
C VAL A 132 1.70 -14.61 2.34
N CYS A 133 2.53 -13.70 1.84
CA CYS A 133 2.12 -12.70 0.86
C CYS A 133 1.43 -13.32 -0.37
N THR A 134 1.97 -14.42 -0.89
CA THR A 134 1.51 -15.07 -2.12
C THR A 134 0.24 -15.91 -1.95
N ASP A 135 -0.28 -16.05 -0.74
CA ASP A 135 -1.60 -16.67 -0.55
C ASP A 135 -2.73 -15.74 -1.01
N CYS A 136 -2.51 -14.42 -0.88
CA CYS A 136 -3.43 -13.39 -1.36
C CYS A 136 -2.98 -12.78 -2.68
N HIS A 137 -1.70 -12.37 -2.77
CA HIS A 137 -1.14 -11.74 -3.97
C HIS A 137 -0.79 -12.80 -5.02
N LYS A 138 -1.45 -12.70 -6.17
CA LYS A 138 -1.25 -13.64 -7.29
C LYS A 138 -0.13 -13.15 -8.20
N LYS A 139 0.25 -13.97 -9.16
CA LYS A 139 1.33 -13.63 -10.13
C LYS A 139 1.01 -12.34 -10.90
N GLU A 140 -0.24 -12.07 -11.18
CA GLU A 140 -0.70 -10.88 -11.90
C GLU A 140 -0.41 -9.59 -11.13
N ASP A 141 -0.42 -9.63 -9.79
CA ASP A 141 -0.06 -8.46 -8.95
C ASP A 141 1.42 -8.08 -9.09
N SER A 142 2.30 -9.05 -9.34
CA SER A 142 3.74 -8.82 -9.46
C SER A 142 4.23 -8.76 -10.90
N HIS A 143 3.73 -9.62 -11.78
CA HIS A 143 4.17 -9.67 -13.17
C HIS A 143 3.29 -8.83 -14.11
N GLY A 144 2.14 -8.32 -13.61
CA GLY A 144 1.14 -7.65 -14.46
C GLY A 144 0.28 -8.63 -15.23
N ASP A 145 -0.75 -8.11 -15.86
CA ASP A 145 -1.71 -8.82 -16.70
C ASP A 145 -1.57 -8.46 -18.20
N GLY A 146 -0.52 -7.70 -18.55
CA GLY A 146 -0.26 -7.20 -19.89
C GLY A 146 -0.77 -5.80 -20.17
N ASN A 147 -1.54 -5.21 -19.25
CA ASN A 147 -1.98 -3.83 -19.33
C ASN A 147 -0.98 -2.90 -18.60
N PRO A 148 -0.69 -1.72 -19.14
CA PRO A 148 0.08 -0.70 -18.43
C PRO A 148 -0.84 0.04 -17.44
N TYR A 149 -0.37 0.20 -16.21
CA TYR A 149 -1.05 0.98 -15.18
C TYR A 149 -0.17 2.13 -14.72
N ILE A 150 -0.78 3.26 -14.38
CA ILE A 150 -0.08 4.44 -13.83
C ILE A 150 -0.20 4.49 -12.29
N SER A 151 -1.01 3.63 -11.71
CA SER A 151 -1.19 3.57 -10.25
C SER A 151 -1.55 2.16 -9.80
N MET A 152 -1.02 1.75 -8.65
CA MET A 152 -1.45 0.51 -7.98
C MET A 152 -2.93 0.52 -7.60
N ARG A 153 -3.59 1.68 -7.65
CA ARG A 153 -5.01 1.87 -7.32
C ARG A 153 -5.88 2.11 -8.54
N ASP A 154 -5.37 1.89 -9.75
CA ASP A 154 -6.25 1.80 -10.92
C ASP A 154 -7.33 0.75 -10.67
N ILE A 155 -8.58 1.07 -11.00
CA ILE A 155 -9.73 0.21 -10.66
C ILE A 155 -9.61 -1.15 -11.33
N THR A 156 -9.05 -1.19 -12.52
CA THR A 156 -8.89 -2.40 -13.34
C THR A 156 -7.59 -3.15 -13.04
N ASN A 157 -6.68 -2.58 -12.26
CA ASN A 157 -5.44 -3.26 -11.88
C ASN A 157 -5.76 -4.46 -10.98
N PRO A 158 -5.34 -5.68 -11.31
CA PRO A 158 -5.51 -6.86 -10.49
C PRO A 158 -4.96 -6.65 -9.08
N ARG A 159 -5.72 -7.03 -8.08
CA ARG A 159 -5.31 -6.96 -6.67
C ARG A 159 -6.21 -7.86 -5.83
N PRO A 160 -5.71 -8.42 -4.72
CA PRO A 160 -6.51 -9.27 -3.86
C PRO A 160 -7.64 -8.47 -3.18
N ALA A 161 -8.79 -9.09 -3.07
CA ALA A 161 -9.94 -8.57 -2.33
C ALA A 161 -10.34 -9.54 -1.22
N CYS A 162 -10.87 -9.01 -0.13
CA CYS A 162 -11.37 -9.84 0.97
C CYS A 162 -12.44 -10.84 0.49
N SER A 163 -13.25 -10.41 -0.48
CA SER A 163 -14.32 -11.22 -1.09
C SER A 163 -13.83 -12.41 -1.93
N ASP A 164 -12.54 -12.49 -2.25
CA ASP A 164 -12.00 -13.64 -2.99
C ASP A 164 -12.00 -14.92 -2.15
N CYS A 165 -12.06 -14.76 -0.81
CA CYS A 165 -12.08 -15.87 0.14
C CYS A 165 -13.22 -15.77 1.17
N HIS A 166 -13.73 -14.55 1.45
CA HIS A 166 -14.71 -14.31 2.51
C HIS A 166 -16.05 -13.83 1.95
N GLU A 167 -17.12 -14.44 2.43
CA GLU A 167 -18.45 -13.90 2.27
C GLU A 167 -18.84 -13.08 3.50
N ALA A 168 -19.36 -11.88 3.27
CA ALA A 168 -19.87 -11.06 4.37
C ALA A 168 -21.15 -11.69 4.93
N ASP A 169 -21.17 -11.99 6.23
CA ASP A 169 -22.37 -12.48 6.90
C ASP A 169 -23.49 -11.45 6.79
N SER A 170 -24.43 -11.73 5.91
CA SER A 170 -25.57 -10.86 5.64
C SER A 170 -26.61 -10.82 6.77
N THR A 171 -26.48 -11.66 7.80
CA THR A 171 -27.36 -11.64 8.97
C THR A 171 -26.93 -10.55 9.96
N LEU A 172 -25.63 -10.23 9.99
CA LEU A 172 -25.08 -9.22 10.88
C LEU A 172 -25.55 -7.81 10.49
N ARG A 173 -26.13 -7.10 11.45
CA ARG A 173 -26.57 -5.71 11.27
C ARG A 173 -25.43 -4.81 10.81
N ALA A 174 -24.21 -5.02 11.32
CA ALA A 174 -23.04 -4.23 10.98
C ALA A 174 -22.74 -4.23 9.47
N HIS A 175 -22.94 -5.35 8.79
CA HIS A 175 -22.76 -5.45 7.33
C HIS A 175 -23.89 -4.79 6.55
N LYS A 176 -25.10 -4.73 7.12
CA LYS A 176 -26.30 -4.15 6.46
C LYS A 176 -26.36 -2.63 6.51
N VAL A 177 -25.95 -2.01 7.62
CA VAL A 177 -26.21 -0.58 7.88
C VAL A 177 -25.54 0.36 6.89
N HIS A 178 -24.38 -0.02 6.35
CA HIS A 178 -23.63 0.80 5.39
C HIS A 178 -24.01 0.53 3.92
N LYS A 179 -24.78 -0.52 3.63
CA LYS A 179 -25.32 -0.84 2.28
C LYS A 179 -24.24 -0.77 1.18
N GLY A 180 -23.08 -1.38 1.40
CA GLY A 180 -21.97 -1.41 0.44
C GLY A 180 -21.22 -0.09 0.23
N LYS A 181 -21.51 0.96 1.01
CA LYS A 181 -20.81 2.26 0.95
C LYS A 181 -19.53 2.30 1.76
N LEU A 182 -19.31 1.30 2.58
CA LEU A 182 -18.11 1.10 3.38
C LEU A 182 -17.40 -0.16 2.90
N ASP A 183 -16.10 -0.08 2.77
CA ASP A 183 -15.24 -1.23 2.50
C ASP A 183 -15.06 -2.08 3.77
N CYS A 184 -14.42 -3.25 3.66
CA CYS A 184 -14.17 -4.15 4.80
C CYS A 184 -13.15 -3.55 5.78
N ASN A 185 -12.13 -2.90 5.24
CA ASN A 185 -10.96 -2.43 5.98
C ASN A 185 -11.27 -1.46 7.13
N PRO A 186 -12.13 -0.45 7.02
CA PRO A 186 -12.43 0.47 8.13
C PRO A 186 -12.86 -0.23 9.42
N CYS A 187 -13.49 -1.40 9.31
CA CYS A 187 -13.93 -2.19 10.46
C CYS A 187 -12.91 -3.23 10.90
N HIS A 188 -12.24 -3.90 9.95
CA HIS A 188 -11.39 -5.06 10.25
C HIS A 188 -9.91 -4.76 10.37
N VAL A 189 -9.46 -3.57 9.98
CA VAL A 189 -8.07 -3.12 10.19
C VAL A 189 -7.92 -2.52 11.58
N LYS A 190 -6.87 -2.89 12.30
CA LYS A 190 -6.62 -2.37 13.66
C LYS A 190 -5.94 -1.01 13.64
N TYR A 191 -4.91 -0.87 12.83
CA TYR A 191 -4.15 0.39 12.65
C TYR A 191 -3.54 0.45 11.26
N THR A 192 -3.13 1.64 10.85
CA THR A 192 -2.26 1.85 9.69
C THR A 192 -0.85 2.20 10.15
N THR A 193 0.17 1.75 9.42
CA THR A 193 1.54 2.21 9.66
C THR A 193 1.73 3.55 8.95
N THR A 194 1.81 4.61 9.74
CA THR A 194 1.96 5.99 9.27
C THR A 194 3.42 6.43 9.39
N CYS A 195 3.97 7.02 8.35
CA CYS A 195 5.30 7.61 8.36
C CYS A 195 5.18 9.13 8.50
N MET A 196 5.76 9.66 9.59
CA MET A 196 5.68 11.06 9.94
C MET A 196 7.04 11.74 9.82
N ASN A 197 7.00 13.00 9.37
CA ASN A 197 8.16 13.89 9.36
C ASN A 197 9.39 13.29 8.65
N CYS A 198 9.18 12.76 7.43
CA CYS A 198 10.30 12.33 6.61
C CYS A 198 11.10 13.56 6.14
N HIS A 199 12.34 13.70 6.62
CA HIS A 199 13.29 14.72 6.18
C HIS A 199 13.91 14.28 4.86
N PHE A 200 13.35 14.77 3.77
CA PHE A 200 13.71 14.30 2.45
C PHE A 200 15.08 14.78 1.98
N ASP A 201 15.55 15.92 2.44
CA ASP A 201 16.91 16.39 2.22
C ASP A 201 17.97 15.48 2.85
N GLN A 202 17.73 14.98 4.06
CA GLN A 202 18.60 13.98 4.69
C GLN A 202 18.56 12.63 3.93
N PHE A 203 17.38 12.23 3.46
CA PHE A 203 17.26 11.03 2.63
C PHE A 203 18.09 11.16 1.35
N LEU A 204 18.03 12.30 0.67
CA LEU A 204 18.84 12.57 -0.54
C LEU A 204 20.34 12.55 -0.25
N ALA A 205 20.75 13.06 0.91
CA ALA A 205 22.16 13.12 1.30
C ALA A 205 22.75 11.77 1.71
N THR A 206 21.94 10.87 2.28
CA THR A 206 22.43 9.63 2.91
C THR A 206 21.97 8.35 2.23
N GLY A 207 20.99 8.40 1.32
CA GLY A 207 20.30 7.23 0.77
C GLY A 207 19.48 6.43 1.80
N SER A 208 19.46 6.87 3.06
CA SER A 208 18.85 6.13 4.17
C SER A 208 17.61 6.84 4.73
N ARG A 209 16.57 6.07 5.02
CA ARG A 209 15.40 6.54 5.76
C ARG A 209 15.55 6.39 7.27
N ASN A 210 16.58 5.69 7.72
CA ASN A 210 16.81 5.45 9.15
C ASN A 210 17.12 6.76 9.87
N GLY A 211 16.38 7.02 10.95
CA GLY A 211 16.56 8.20 11.78
C GLY A 211 16.09 9.53 11.19
N ASN A 212 15.57 9.55 9.96
CA ASN A 212 15.04 10.78 9.34
C ASN A 212 13.51 10.77 9.12
N SER A 213 12.83 9.76 9.62
CA SER A 213 11.37 9.67 9.66
C SER A 213 10.92 8.85 10.86
N ILE A 214 9.67 9.04 11.26
CA ILE A 214 9.06 8.34 12.39
C ILE A 214 7.95 7.45 11.85
N ALA A 215 8.13 6.13 11.95
CA ALA A 215 7.11 5.15 11.64
C ALA A 215 6.33 4.79 12.90
N LEU A 216 5.02 4.82 12.84
CA LEU A 216 4.12 4.59 13.98
C LEU A 216 2.98 3.65 13.59
N PRO A 217 2.58 2.72 14.47
CA PRO A 217 1.25 2.11 14.41
C PRO A 217 0.24 3.19 14.85
N ALA A 218 -0.33 3.88 13.86
CA ALA A 218 -1.18 5.05 14.11
C ALA A 218 -2.67 4.70 13.99
N ASN A 219 -3.50 5.73 13.98
CA ASN A 219 -4.93 5.62 13.82
C ASN A 219 -5.35 4.98 12.50
N VAL A 220 -6.58 4.55 12.42
CA VAL A 220 -7.23 4.29 11.14
C VAL A 220 -7.77 5.61 10.61
N PHE A 221 -7.30 5.99 9.43
CA PHE A 221 -7.83 7.11 8.68
C PHE A 221 -8.91 6.64 7.72
N LEU A 222 -9.92 7.48 7.49
CA LEU A 222 -11.02 7.19 6.56
C LEU A 222 -10.90 8.10 5.35
N ILE A 223 -10.98 7.52 4.16
CA ILE A 223 -10.88 8.22 2.88
C ILE A 223 -11.89 7.63 1.89
N ASN A 224 -12.38 8.42 0.95
CA ASN A 224 -13.15 7.89 -0.16
C ASN A 224 -12.25 7.31 -1.23
N TYR A 225 -12.62 6.17 -1.77
CA TYR A 225 -11.99 5.56 -2.93
C TYR A 225 -13.00 4.68 -3.67
N ASN A 226 -13.07 4.82 -4.98
CA ASN A 226 -13.97 4.03 -5.83
C ASN A 226 -15.41 3.96 -5.28
N GLY A 227 -15.98 5.11 -4.93
CA GLY A 227 -17.37 5.24 -4.42
C GLY A 227 -17.62 4.68 -3.03
N LYS A 228 -16.62 4.19 -2.33
CA LYS A 228 -16.71 3.67 -0.96
C LYS A 228 -15.82 4.43 0.00
N VAL A 229 -16.17 4.43 1.28
CA VAL A 229 -15.23 4.81 2.34
C VAL A 229 -14.35 3.61 2.66
N THR A 230 -13.06 3.79 2.59
CA THR A 230 -12.04 2.80 2.93
C THR A 230 -11.04 3.34 3.95
N THR A 231 -10.06 2.53 4.33
CA THR A 231 -8.94 3.01 5.13
C THR A 231 -8.01 3.88 4.31
N GLY A 232 -7.57 4.97 4.92
CA GLY A 232 -6.54 5.83 4.39
C GLY A 232 -5.24 5.72 5.17
N ASN A 233 -4.20 6.21 4.57
CA ASN A 233 -2.92 6.45 5.21
C ASN A 233 -2.39 7.81 4.78
N LEU A 234 -1.38 8.27 5.47
CA LEU A 234 -0.72 9.52 5.15
C LEU A 234 0.79 9.40 5.30
N GLN A 235 1.46 10.35 4.68
CA GLN A 235 2.87 10.59 4.89
C GLN A 235 3.09 12.10 4.99
N THR A 236 3.78 12.55 6.04
CA THR A 236 4.25 13.92 6.14
C THR A 236 5.72 14.00 5.79
N LEU A 237 6.09 14.98 4.96
CA LEU A 237 7.46 15.19 4.50
C LEU A 237 7.89 16.64 4.79
N VAL A 238 9.17 16.79 5.06
CA VAL A 238 9.84 18.09 5.19
C VAL A 238 10.99 18.12 4.18
N TYR A 239 11.09 19.18 3.41
CA TYR A 239 12.19 19.40 2.49
C TYR A 239 12.60 20.87 2.49
N LYS A 240 13.80 21.18 2.99
CA LYS A 240 14.29 22.57 3.13
C LYS A 240 13.26 23.52 3.78
N GLY A 241 12.58 23.02 4.80
CA GLY A 241 11.55 23.76 5.53
C GLY A 241 10.18 23.81 4.84
N GLU A 242 10.01 23.30 3.62
CA GLU A 242 8.69 23.09 3.00
C GLU A 242 7.98 21.94 3.67
N LYS A 243 6.65 22.04 3.78
CA LYS A 243 5.78 21.06 4.45
C LYS A 243 4.85 20.41 3.45
N PHE A 244 4.83 19.09 3.44
CA PHE A 244 4.01 18.33 2.50
C PHE A 244 3.28 17.19 3.21
N VAL A 245 2.04 16.96 2.83
CA VAL A 245 1.21 15.82 3.27
C VAL A 245 0.65 15.12 2.05
N ALA A 246 0.88 13.82 1.96
CA ALA A 246 0.21 12.94 1.00
C ALA A 246 -0.82 12.08 1.72
N TYR A 247 -2.04 12.00 1.19
CA TYR A 247 -3.10 11.09 1.62
C TYR A 247 -3.37 10.06 0.54
N ALA A 248 -3.53 8.80 0.93
CA ALA A 248 -3.80 7.70 0.01
C ALA A 248 -4.82 6.71 0.58
N PRO A 249 -5.64 6.05 -0.24
CA PRO A 249 -6.28 4.79 0.14
C PRO A 249 -5.20 3.75 0.46
N TYR A 250 -5.35 3.04 1.57
CA TYR A 250 -4.33 2.11 2.02
C TYR A 250 -4.95 0.88 2.68
N TYR A 251 -4.58 -0.30 2.19
CA TYR A 251 -5.05 -1.58 2.67
C TYR A 251 -3.93 -2.23 3.48
N THR A 252 -3.88 -1.89 4.76
CA THR A 252 -2.82 -2.36 5.67
C THR A 252 -3.03 -3.81 6.09
N HIS A 253 -1.94 -4.49 6.42
CA HIS A 253 -1.91 -5.88 6.88
C HIS A 253 -2.04 -6.01 8.40
N SER A 254 -2.84 -5.14 9.06
CA SER A 254 -3.15 -5.22 10.49
C SER A 254 -4.56 -5.75 10.77
N ILE A 255 -5.03 -6.68 9.94
CA ILE A 255 -6.39 -7.23 9.99
C ILE A 255 -6.58 -8.07 11.24
N GLN A 256 -7.70 -7.85 11.97
CA GLN A 256 -8.07 -8.56 13.18
C GLN A 256 -9.45 -9.19 13.04
N ALA A 257 -9.66 -10.35 13.68
CA ALA A 257 -10.95 -11.00 13.71
C ALA A 257 -12.05 -10.14 14.39
N PRO A 258 -11.82 -9.50 15.56
CA PRO A 258 -12.77 -8.55 16.13
C PRO A 258 -12.85 -7.28 15.29
N ALA A 259 -14.04 -6.98 14.77
CA ALA A 259 -14.29 -5.74 14.05
C ALA A 259 -14.28 -4.52 15.01
N ARG A 260 -13.98 -3.34 14.44
CA ARG A 260 -14.06 -2.05 15.13
C ARG A 260 -15.50 -1.79 15.60
N GLN A 261 -15.63 -1.21 16.78
CA GLN A 261 -16.93 -0.86 17.32
C GLN A 261 -17.49 0.42 16.66
N CYS A 262 -18.81 0.52 16.59
CA CYS A 262 -19.49 1.65 15.93
C CYS A 262 -19.11 3.00 16.53
N ASN A 263 -18.92 3.08 17.85
CA ASN A 263 -18.56 4.31 18.56
C ASN A 263 -17.09 4.73 18.36
N GLU A 264 -16.26 3.89 17.78
CA GLU A 264 -14.88 4.28 17.39
C GLU A 264 -14.87 5.17 16.13
N CYS A 265 -16.00 5.21 15.40
CA CYS A 265 -16.20 6.05 14.21
C CYS A 265 -17.31 7.07 14.41
N HIS A 266 -18.41 6.66 15.05
CA HIS A 266 -19.64 7.46 15.18
C HIS A 266 -19.73 8.18 16.52
N GLY A 267 -20.14 9.46 16.47
CA GLY A 267 -20.36 10.28 17.66
C GLY A 267 -19.08 10.66 18.39
N THR A 268 -17.92 10.47 17.76
CA THR A 268 -16.63 10.87 18.33
C THR A 268 -16.53 12.39 18.41
N GLU A 269 -15.70 12.90 19.32
CA GLU A 269 -15.51 14.34 19.46
C GLU A 269 -14.85 14.93 18.21
N GLU A 270 -13.92 14.20 17.61
CA GLU A 270 -13.26 14.58 16.35
C GLU A 270 -14.28 14.74 15.21
N ALA A 271 -15.20 13.80 15.07
CA ALA A 271 -16.25 13.88 14.05
C ALA A 271 -17.21 15.07 14.28
N LYS A 272 -17.51 15.40 15.56
CA LYS A 272 -18.34 16.55 15.93
C LYS A 272 -17.63 17.88 15.64
N GLN A 273 -16.35 17.98 15.96
CA GLN A 273 -15.51 19.16 15.65
C GLN A 273 -15.44 19.40 14.14
N LEU A 274 -15.13 18.35 13.37
CA LEU A 274 -15.09 18.43 11.90
C LEU A 274 -16.45 18.84 11.30
N ARG A 275 -17.56 18.38 11.86
CA ARG A 275 -18.90 18.82 11.44
C ARG A 275 -19.14 20.30 11.65
N LYS A 276 -18.57 20.90 12.70
CA LYS A 276 -18.65 22.34 12.98
C LYS A 276 -17.69 23.16 12.11
N GLY A 277 -16.83 22.54 11.32
CA GLY A 277 -15.78 23.19 10.53
C GLY A 277 -14.52 23.49 11.34
N GLU A 278 -14.41 22.95 12.55
CA GLU A 278 -13.21 23.12 13.38
C GLU A 278 -12.07 22.24 12.86
N LYS A 279 -10.83 22.67 13.08
CA LYS A 279 -9.65 21.86 12.80
C LYS A 279 -9.40 20.88 13.94
N ILE A 280 -8.99 19.67 13.59
CA ILE A 280 -8.53 18.68 14.55
C ILE A 280 -7.07 18.33 14.32
N ARG A 281 -6.38 17.98 15.40
CA ARG A 281 -5.03 17.42 15.34
C ARG A 281 -5.12 15.93 15.54
N PRO A 282 -4.87 15.13 14.49
CA PRO A 282 -4.98 13.66 14.57
C PRO A 282 -3.93 13.04 15.49
N MET A 283 -2.81 13.72 15.69
CA MET A 283 -1.67 13.23 16.43
C MET A 283 -0.91 14.38 17.09
N ASP A 284 -0.73 14.32 18.41
CA ASP A 284 0.05 15.29 19.16
C ASP A 284 1.49 14.78 19.35
N HIS A 285 2.42 15.71 19.56
CA HIS A 285 3.79 15.41 19.97
C HIS A 285 4.06 16.13 21.29
N GLN A 286 4.30 15.35 22.33
CA GLN A 286 4.57 15.86 23.67
C GLN A 286 5.72 15.05 24.32
N GLY A 287 6.70 15.74 24.91
CA GLY A 287 7.81 15.09 25.60
C GLY A 287 8.58 14.07 24.73
N GLY A 288 8.76 14.36 23.46
CA GLY A 288 9.45 13.47 22.52
C GLY A 288 8.62 12.28 22.01
N LYS A 289 7.33 12.18 22.39
CA LYS A 289 6.45 11.07 22.00
C LYS A 289 5.27 11.57 21.17
N PHE A 290 4.88 10.75 20.17
CA PHE A 290 3.64 10.94 19.44
C PHE A 290 2.48 10.27 20.15
N ILE A 291 1.38 11.00 20.28
CA ILE A 291 0.15 10.56 20.96
C ILE A 291 -0.98 10.56 19.93
N PRO A 292 -1.30 9.39 19.32
CA PRO A 292 -2.38 9.30 18.35
C PRO A 292 -3.74 9.33 19.04
N LYS A 293 -4.74 9.89 18.38
CA LYS A 293 -6.14 9.74 18.79
C LYS A 293 -6.57 8.28 18.65
N LYS A 294 -7.34 7.77 19.60
CA LYS A 294 -7.77 6.35 19.62
C LYS A 294 -9.11 6.10 18.90
N VAL A 295 -9.38 6.86 17.85
CA VAL A 295 -10.61 6.77 17.05
C VAL A 295 -10.28 6.78 15.56
N ALA A 296 -11.26 6.41 14.73
CA ALA A 296 -11.10 6.56 13.30
C ALA A 296 -11.17 8.05 12.90
N ILE A 297 -10.17 8.52 12.17
CA ILE A 297 -10.00 9.93 11.77
C ILE A 297 -10.43 10.10 10.31
N PRO A 298 -11.49 10.86 10.01
CA PRO A 298 -11.83 11.19 8.65
C PRO A 298 -10.76 12.10 8.01
N ILE A 299 -10.32 11.78 6.82
CA ILE A 299 -9.53 12.71 6.00
C ILE A 299 -10.49 13.72 5.41
N VAL A 300 -10.31 14.98 5.74
CA VAL A 300 -11.14 16.11 5.29
C VAL A 300 -10.23 17.19 4.78
N ALA A 301 -10.61 17.85 3.70
CA ALA A 301 -9.87 18.97 3.18
C ALA A 301 -9.76 20.10 4.24
N ASP A 302 -8.56 20.64 4.40
CA ASP A 302 -8.24 21.84 5.19
C ASP A 302 -8.60 21.80 6.70
N GLN A 303 -9.08 20.66 7.21
CA GLN A 303 -9.47 20.53 8.61
C GLN A 303 -8.54 19.65 9.46
N LEU A 304 -7.48 19.10 8.88
CA LEU A 304 -6.48 18.34 9.63
C LEU A 304 -5.25 19.24 9.88
N ASP A 305 -4.94 19.45 11.17
CA ASP A 305 -3.77 20.21 11.62
C ASP A 305 -2.63 19.21 11.89
N TRP A 306 -1.58 19.27 11.08
CA TRP A 306 -0.41 18.42 11.20
C TRP A 306 0.73 19.15 11.87
N GLN A 307 1.28 18.55 12.91
CA GLN A 307 2.49 19.03 13.54
C GLN A 307 3.71 18.53 12.76
N PHE A 308 4.40 19.45 12.10
CA PHE A 308 5.68 19.17 11.47
C PHE A 308 6.81 19.40 12.48
N LEU A 309 7.76 18.49 12.46
CA LEU A 309 8.91 18.54 13.34
C LEU A 309 10.18 18.69 12.53
N ASP A 310 11.15 19.37 13.10
CA ASP A 310 12.52 19.43 12.64
C ASP A 310 13.39 18.53 13.51
N LYS A 311 14.53 18.09 12.98
CA LYS A 311 15.46 17.24 13.70
C LYS A 311 16.51 18.13 14.39
N ALA A 312 16.65 17.97 15.70
CA ALA A 312 17.62 18.70 16.52
C ALA A 312 18.47 17.70 17.32
N GLY A 313 19.66 17.38 16.83
CA GLY A 313 20.48 16.31 17.37
C GLY A 313 19.76 14.97 17.27
N ASP A 314 19.63 14.27 18.38
CA ASP A 314 18.89 12.99 18.48
C ASP A 314 17.38 13.18 18.74
N GLY A 315 16.91 14.40 18.90
CA GLY A 315 15.52 14.73 19.23
C GLY A 315 14.75 15.33 18.07
N TRP A 316 13.45 15.53 18.33
CA TRP A 316 12.51 16.19 17.42
C TRP A 316 11.92 17.41 18.08
N MET A 317 11.87 18.54 17.37
CA MET A 317 11.26 19.79 17.83
C MET A 317 10.30 20.33 16.78
N ALA A 318 9.34 21.15 17.23
CA ALA A 318 8.38 21.75 16.29
C ALA A 318 9.10 22.59 15.23
N LEU A 319 8.80 22.34 13.98
CA LEU A 319 9.28 23.13 12.85
C LEU A 319 8.65 24.53 12.93
N LYS A 320 9.46 25.55 13.18
CA LYS A 320 9.03 26.94 13.37
C LYS A 320 9.13 27.70 12.05
N ASN A 321 8.11 27.61 11.23
CA ASN A 321 7.93 28.48 10.09
C ASN A 321 6.44 28.62 9.72
N ASP A 322 6.08 29.68 9.02
CA ASP A 322 4.71 29.98 8.60
C ASP A 322 4.40 29.52 7.16
N LYS A 323 5.29 28.71 6.55
CA LYS A 323 5.06 28.16 5.22
C LYS A 323 3.80 27.33 5.19
N PRO A 324 2.98 27.41 4.13
CA PRO A 324 1.78 26.61 3.98
C PRO A 324 2.12 25.13 3.91
N VAL A 325 1.15 24.29 4.23
CA VAL A 325 1.25 22.85 4.03
C VAL A 325 0.74 22.53 2.64
N HIS A 326 1.60 21.93 1.81
CA HIS A 326 1.18 21.38 0.53
C HIS A 326 0.49 20.04 0.76
N VAL A 327 -0.69 19.86 0.17
CA VAL A 327 -1.50 18.65 0.36
C VAL A 327 -1.75 18.00 -1.00
N GLN A 328 -1.49 16.70 -1.09
CA GLN A 328 -1.81 15.89 -2.25
C GLN A 328 -2.67 14.68 -1.85
N ASN A 329 -3.75 14.45 -2.59
CA ASN A 329 -4.49 13.21 -2.54
C ASN A 329 -3.96 12.30 -3.65
N VAL A 330 -3.35 11.20 -3.29
CA VAL A 330 -2.74 10.27 -4.24
C VAL A 330 -3.57 9.00 -4.40
N CYS A 331 -3.30 8.23 -5.44
CA CYS A 331 -3.95 6.95 -5.68
C CYS A 331 -5.49 7.05 -5.75
N TYR A 332 -5.99 8.12 -6.36
CA TYR A 332 -7.43 8.41 -6.52
C TYR A 332 -8.22 8.47 -5.20
N GLY A 333 -7.54 8.74 -4.09
CA GLY A 333 -8.19 8.97 -2.82
C GLY A 333 -8.84 10.35 -2.79
N GLU A 334 -10.02 10.47 -2.17
CA GLU A 334 -10.73 11.73 -2.02
C GLU A 334 -11.10 11.96 -0.55
N PRO A 335 -11.07 13.21 -0.05
CA PRO A 335 -11.55 13.52 1.28
C PRO A 335 -13.00 13.10 1.50
N LEU A 336 -13.38 12.87 2.76
CA LEU A 336 -14.76 12.62 3.10
C LEU A 336 -15.62 13.87 2.86
N THR A 337 -16.82 13.66 2.33
CA THR A 337 -17.79 14.71 2.06
C THR A 337 -18.45 15.23 3.36
N LYS A 338 -18.95 16.46 3.35
CA LYS A 338 -19.75 17.04 4.46
C LYS A 338 -20.90 16.12 4.89
N ARG A 339 -21.55 15.43 3.94
CA ARG A 339 -22.63 14.49 4.24
C ARG A 339 -22.13 13.28 5.05
N GLN A 340 -20.96 12.76 4.73
CA GLN A 340 -20.34 11.64 5.46
C GLN A 340 -19.92 12.10 6.85
N ILE A 341 -19.31 13.27 6.99
CA ILE A 341 -18.92 13.85 8.29
C ILE A 341 -20.15 14.08 9.17
N ASN A 342 -21.24 14.64 8.62
CA ASN A 342 -22.49 14.83 9.37
C ASN A 342 -23.03 13.49 9.91
N ARG A 343 -22.91 12.40 9.17
CA ARG A 343 -23.33 11.07 9.63
C ARG A 343 -22.41 10.49 10.70
N LEU A 344 -21.09 10.66 10.54
CA LEU A 344 -20.12 10.21 11.53
C LEU A 344 -20.27 10.95 12.87
N ALA A 345 -20.60 12.24 12.84
CA ALA A 345 -20.80 13.05 14.03
C ALA A 345 -22.04 12.65 14.87
N LEU A 346 -22.96 11.89 14.30
CA LEU A 346 -24.12 11.37 15.03
C LEU A 346 -23.72 10.10 15.80
N PRO A 347 -24.23 9.95 17.04
CA PRO A 347 -23.99 8.73 17.79
C PRO A 347 -24.68 7.54 17.08
N PHE A 348 -24.07 6.38 17.20
CA PHE A 348 -24.72 5.15 16.76
C PHE A 348 -25.94 4.87 17.64
N ARG A 349 -27.12 4.79 17.05
CA ARG A 349 -28.33 4.37 17.73
C ARG A 349 -28.53 2.87 17.53
N ARG A 350 -28.62 2.13 18.63
CA ARG A 350 -28.89 0.69 18.65
C ARG A 350 -30.26 0.36 18.06
#